data_138cf5e7609f582abf41e5ea157afcb0
#
_entry.id   138cf5e7609f582abf41e5ea157afcb0
#
_cell.length_a   1.000
_cell.length_b   1.000
_cell.length_c   1.000
_cell.angle_alpha   90.00
_cell.angle_beta   90.00
_cell.angle_gamma   90.00
#
_symmetry.space_group_name_H-M   'P 1'
#
loop_
_entity.id
_entity.type
_entity.pdbx_description
1 polymer ?
#
loop_
_entity_poly.entity_id
_entity_poly.type
_entity_poly.pdbx_seq_one_letter_code
_entity_poly.pdbx_strand_id
1 'polypeptide(L)'
;MENTLEIRWHGRGGQGAKTAALLLADVAFKTGAYVQGFPEYGPERMGAPITAFNRIGRAPIRVHSNIYHPDFVVVVDETLLHAVHVTDGLKRDGAIIVNTPRSAEEIRPLLRGYRGAVYTVDARAISEHTLGKNFPNTPMLAAAAAVSGVMKKEEFLQEMRASFQHKFARKPEVIDGNMRALEVAYEVIEAAAGMTKSA
;
A
#
# COMPACT_ATOMS: atom_id res chain seq x y z
N MET A 1 -7.53 -11.08 21.85
CA MET A 1 -6.28 -10.63 21.16
C MET A 1 -6.65 -9.32 20.48
N GLU A 2 -6.01 -8.22 20.87
CA GLU A 2 -6.27 -6.93 20.24
C GLU A 2 -5.91 -7.02 18.76
N ASN A 3 -6.85 -6.58 17.91
CA ASN A 3 -6.80 -6.75 16.46
C ASN A 3 -5.66 -5.88 15.89
N THR A 4 -4.50 -6.48 15.63
CA THR A 4 -3.41 -5.85 14.91
C THR A 4 -3.66 -6.05 13.42
N LEU A 5 -3.74 -4.97 12.67
CA LEU A 5 -3.82 -4.97 11.22
C LEU A 5 -2.45 -5.34 10.64
N GLU A 6 -2.40 -6.32 9.76
CA GLU A 6 -1.17 -6.80 9.14
C GLU A 6 -1.22 -6.66 7.61
N ILE A 7 -0.24 -5.93 7.05
CA ILE A 7 -0.13 -5.69 5.61
C ILE A 7 1.22 -6.23 5.12
N ARG A 8 1.18 -6.95 4.01
CA ARG A 8 2.37 -7.42 3.30
C ARG A 8 2.46 -6.79 1.91
N TRP A 9 3.58 -6.15 1.65
CA TRP A 9 3.89 -5.49 0.39
C TRP A 9 4.80 -6.36 -0.46
N HIS A 10 4.48 -6.49 -1.73
CA HIS A 10 5.32 -7.11 -2.74
C HIS A 10 5.69 -6.10 -3.80
N GLY A 11 6.98 -5.96 -4.07
CA GLY A 11 7.50 -5.08 -5.11
C GLY A 11 8.84 -5.60 -5.64
N ARG A 12 9.46 -4.82 -6.50
CA ARG A 12 10.84 -5.07 -6.93
C ARG A 12 11.77 -4.01 -6.35
N GLY A 13 13.02 -4.35 -6.16
CA GLY A 13 14.05 -3.41 -5.73
C GLY A 13 14.06 -2.16 -6.62
N GLY A 14 13.95 -0.97 -6.01
CA GLY A 14 13.88 0.31 -6.71
C GLY A 14 12.47 0.87 -6.96
N GLN A 15 11.40 0.08 -6.78
CA GLN A 15 10.01 0.53 -7.03
C GLN A 15 9.34 1.21 -5.81
N GLY A 16 10.03 1.29 -4.68
CA GLY A 16 9.57 2.02 -3.50
C GLY A 16 8.54 1.31 -2.62
N ALA A 17 8.33 0.00 -2.74
CA ALA A 17 7.43 -0.75 -1.84
C ALA A 17 7.83 -0.62 -0.36
N LYS A 18 9.13 -0.75 -0.05
CA LYS A 18 9.69 -0.47 1.29
C LYS A 18 9.38 0.95 1.75
N THR A 19 9.55 1.94 0.87
CA THR A 19 9.29 3.35 1.20
C THR A 19 7.82 3.57 1.50
N ALA A 20 6.90 2.97 0.74
CA ALA A 20 5.47 3.05 0.98
C ALA A 20 5.09 2.44 2.33
N ALA A 21 5.60 1.25 2.65
CA ALA A 21 5.37 0.59 3.93
C ALA A 21 5.86 1.45 5.11
N LEU A 22 7.06 2.03 5.02
CA LEU A 22 7.60 2.89 6.07
C LEU A 22 6.81 4.20 6.23
N LEU A 23 6.35 4.80 5.12
CA LEU A 23 5.50 6.00 5.18
C LEU A 23 4.15 5.70 5.80
N LEU A 24 3.53 4.55 5.48
CA LEU A 24 2.27 4.15 6.11
C LEU A 24 2.43 3.98 7.62
N ALA A 25 3.52 3.37 8.06
CA ALA A 25 3.82 3.25 9.49
C ALA A 25 4.01 4.63 10.14
N ASP A 26 4.76 5.55 9.50
CA ASP A 26 5.01 6.91 10.02
C ASP A 26 3.70 7.68 10.23
N VAL A 27 2.82 7.71 9.22
CA VAL A 27 1.55 8.44 9.35
C VAL A 27 0.60 7.77 10.33
N ALA A 28 0.53 6.43 10.38
CA ALA A 28 -0.28 5.72 11.36
C ALA A 28 0.23 5.95 12.80
N PHE A 29 1.53 6.05 13.00
CA PHE A 29 2.11 6.40 14.30
C PHE A 29 1.66 7.78 14.78
N LYS A 30 1.59 8.76 13.89
CA LYS A 30 1.17 10.14 14.23
C LYS A 30 -0.29 10.21 14.67
N THR A 31 -1.13 9.26 14.28
CA THR A 31 -2.52 9.15 14.77
C THR A 31 -2.62 8.44 16.14
N GLY A 32 -1.50 8.11 16.76
CA GLY A 32 -1.45 7.47 18.08
C GLY A 32 -1.49 5.93 18.04
N ALA A 33 -1.39 5.32 16.85
CA ALA A 33 -1.31 3.88 16.73
C ALA A 33 0.08 3.35 17.13
N TYR A 34 0.12 2.10 17.61
CA TYR A 34 1.37 1.34 17.70
C TYR A 34 1.67 0.73 16.35
N VAL A 35 2.90 0.91 15.86
CA VAL A 35 3.26 0.51 14.50
C VAL A 35 4.57 -0.25 14.44
N GLN A 36 4.66 -1.15 13.47
CA GLN A 36 5.91 -1.70 12.96
C GLN A 36 5.89 -1.58 11.45
N GLY A 37 6.95 -1.02 10.87
CA GLY A 37 7.18 -0.99 9.43
C GLY A 37 8.60 -1.49 9.16
N PHE A 38 8.75 -2.58 8.40
CA PHE A 38 10.06 -3.18 8.16
C PHE A 38 10.10 -3.93 6.82
N PRO A 39 11.25 -3.94 6.14
CA PRO A 39 11.47 -4.81 4.99
C PRO A 39 11.83 -6.22 5.45
N GLU A 40 11.61 -7.20 4.58
CA GLU A 40 12.28 -8.48 4.69
C GLU A 40 13.75 -8.32 4.31
N TYR A 41 14.65 -8.72 5.22
CA TYR A 41 16.07 -8.62 4.99
C TYR A 41 16.56 -9.82 4.15
N GLY A 42 17.09 -9.54 2.98
CA GLY A 42 17.63 -10.51 2.05
C GLY A 42 18.66 -9.86 1.11
N PRO A 43 19.23 -10.59 0.14
CA PRO A 43 20.15 -10.00 -0.84
C PRO A 43 19.37 -9.02 -1.72
N GLU A 44 19.29 -7.76 -1.28
CA GLU A 44 18.66 -6.68 -2.04
C GLU A 44 19.44 -6.43 -3.34
N ARG A 45 18.77 -6.69 -4.47
CA ARG A 45 19.28 -6.35 -5.80
C ARG A 45 18.23 -5.54 -6.53
N MET A 46 18.68 -4.57 -7.31
CA MET A 46 17.78 -3.82 -8.19
C MET A 46 16.95 -4.78 -9.06
N GLY A 47 15.63 -4.62 -9.09
CA GLY A 47 14.72 -5.46 -9.85
C GLY A 47 14.36 -6.82 -9.22
N ALA A 48 15.08 -7.29 -8.19
CA ALA A 48 14.71 -8.52 -7.50
C ALA A 48 13.40 -8.36 -6.71
N PRO A 49 12.58 -9.42 -6.54
CA PRO A 49 11.43 -9.38 -5.65
C PRO A 49 11.84 -9.00 -4.24
N ILE A 50 11.12 -8.07 -3.64
CA ILE A 50 11.28 -7.66 -2.25
C ILE A 50 9.93 -7.70 -1.53
N THR A 51 9.97 -7.93 -0.23
CA THR A 51 8.81 -7.89 0.65
C THR A 51 9.01 -6.84 1.74
N ALA A 52 7.94 -6.14 2.10
CA ALA A 52 7.91 -5.25 3.25
C ALA A 52 6.61 -5.46 4.01
N PHE A 53 6.58 -5.01 5.27
CA PHE A 53 5.50 -5.32 6.19
C PHE A 53 5.07 -4.11 7.01
N ASN A 54 3.77 -4.06 7.33
CA ASN A 54 3.24 -3.20 8.37
C ASN A 54 2.46 -4.02 9.39
N ARG A 55 2.66 -3.73 10.67
CA ARG A 55 1.73 -4.03 11.77
C ARG A 55 1.25 -2.73 12.36
N ILE A 56 -0.05 -2.57 12.50
CA ILE A 56 -0.68 -1.36 13.03
C ILE A 56 -1.72 -1.80 14.05
N GLY A 57 -1.63 -1.32 15.27
CA GLY A 57 -2.49 -1.76 16.37
C GLY A 57 -2.79 -0.65 17.36
N ARG A 58 -3.72 -0.92 18.28
CA ARG A 58 -4.10 0.01 19.37
C ARG A 58 -3.33 -0.22 20.66
N ALA A 59 -2.46 -1.24 20.71
CA ALA A 59 -1.64 -1.60 21.85
C ALA A 59 -0.22 -1.95 21.40
N PRO A 60 0.76 -2.00 22.35
CA PRO A 60 2.15 -2.32 22.03
C PRO A 60 2.31 -3.66 21.30
N ILE A 61 2.97 -3.63 20.15
CA ILE A 61 3.22 -4.79 19.30
C ILE A 61 4.52 -5.46 19.73
N ARG A 62 4.44 -6.68 20.24
CA ARG A 62 5.60 -7.43 20.79
C ARG A 62 6.12 -8.52 19.84
N VAL A 63 5.42 -8.77 18.72
CA VAL A 63 5.81 -9.76 17.72
C VAL A 63 6.81 -9.12 16.75
N HIS A 64 7.93 -9.82 16.47
CA HIS A 64 9.01 -9.33 15.58
C HIS A 64 9.27 -10.24 14.37
N SER A 65 8.47 -11.31 14.19
CA SER A 65 8.57 -12.17 13.01
C SER A 65 8.03 -11.49 11.75
N ASN A 66 8.35 -12.03 10.58
CA ASN A 66 7.66 -11.67 9.33
C ASN A 66 6.15 -11.92 9.43
N ILE A 67 5.38 -11.28 8.56
CA ILE A 67 3.92 -11.45 8.49
C ILE A 67 3.61 -12.59 7.52
N TYR A 68 3.16 -13.72 8.07
CA TYR A 68 2.79 -14.91 7.28
C TYR A 68 1.30 -14.97 6.96
N HIS A 69 0.44 -14.33 7.77
CA HIS A 69 -1.02 -14.31 7.61
C HIS A 69 -1.56 -12.89 7.53
N PRO A 70 -1.24 -12.13 6.46
CA PRO A 70 -1.65 -10.75 6.34
C PRO A 70 -3.18 -10.61 6.19
N ASP A 71 -3.71 -9.48 6.69
CA ASP A 71 -5.06 -9.02 6.38
C ASP A 71 -5.12 -8.44 4.96
N PHE A 72 -4.05 -7.76 4.55
CA PHE A 72 -3.97 -7.13 3.23
C PHE A 72 -2.63 -7.43 2.56
N VAL A 73 -2.71 -7.65 1.25
CA VAL A 73 -1.54 -7.78 0.38
C VAL A 73 -1.53 -6.63 -0.63
N VAL A 74 -0.40 -5.97 -0.80
CA VAL A 74 -0.20 -4.90 -1.78
C VAL A 74 0.86 -5.31 -2.78
N VAL A 75 0.52 -5.35 -4.05
CA VAL A 75 1.43 -5.75 -5.15
C VAL A 75 1.75 -4.52 -5.99
N VAL A 76 2.95 -4.00 -5.84
CA VAL A 76 3.42 -2.78 -6.53
C VAL A 76 3.82 -3.07 -7.98
N ASP A 77 4.13 -4.33 -8.30
CA ASP A 77 4.50 -4.78 -9.64
C ASP A 77 3.70 -6.05 -10.00
N GLU A 78 2.80 -5.94 -10.97
CA GLU A 78 1.92 -7.07 -11.37
C GLU A 78 2.68 -8.28 -11.90
N THR A 79 3.91 -8.11 -12.41
CA THR A 79 4.72 -9.25 -12.89
C THR A 79 5.05 -10.24 -11.77
N LEU A 80 4.96 -9.80 -10.52
CA LEU A 80 5.14 -10.65 -9.33
C LEU A 80 4.03 -11.68 -9.16
N LEU A 81 2.85 -11.47 -9.74
CA LEU A 81 1.76 -12.46 -9.73
C LEU A 81 2.17 -13.79 -10.39
N HIS A 82 3.13 -13.74 -11.32
CA HIS A 82 3.68 -14.91 -11.98
C HIS A 82 4.95 -15.44 -11.31
N ALA A 83 5.68 -14.60 -10.59
CA ALA A 83 7.00 -14.91 -10.06
C ALA A 83 6.98 -15.43 -8.61
N VAL A 84 6.02 -14.94 -7.80
CA VAL A 84 5.93 -15.27 -6.37
C VAL A 84 4.48 -15.57 -5.98
N HIS A 85 4.31 -16.30 -4.86
CA HIS A 85 3.00 -16.64 -4.32
C HIS A 85 2.47 -15.50 -3.44
N VAL A 86 2.05 -14.40 -4.05
CA VAL A 86 1.64 -13.17 -3.33
C VAL A 86 0.43 -13.37 -2.40
N THR A 87 -0.40 -14.39 -2.65
CA THR A 87 -1.60 -14.69 -1.83
C THR A 87 -1.36 -15.70 -0.73
N ASP A 88 -0.13 -16.23 -0.57
CA ASP A 88 0.16 -17.20 0.48
C ASP A 88 -0.14 -16.63 1.86
N GLY A 89 -0.95 -17.36 2.62
CA GLY A 89 -1.38 -16.97 3.96
C GLY A 89 -2.33 -15.78 4.05
N LEU A 90 -2.69 -15.12 2.93
CA LEU A 90 -3.66 -14.04 2.95
C LEU A 90 -5.00 -14.54 3.51
N LYS A 91 -5.54 -13.85 4.51
CA LYS A 91 -6.80 -14.21 5.17
C LYS A 91 -7.96 -14.20 4.18
N ARG A 92 -8.96 -15.06 4.41
CA ARG A 92 -10.12 -15.20 3.50
C ARG A 92 -10.99 -13.96 3.41
N ASP A 93 -11.11 -13.24 4.52
CA ASP A 93 -11.78 -11.95 4.69
C ASP A 93 -10.88 -10.74 4.44
N GLY A 94 -9.65 -10.99 4.03
CA GLY A 94 -8.69 -9.97 3.65
C GLY A 94 -8.89 -9.47 2.22
N ALA A 95 -7.95 -8.63 1.76
CA ALA A 95 -7.97 -8.14 0.39
C ALA A 95 -6.55 -8.07 -0.23
N ILE A 96 -6.53 -8.15 -1.56
CA ILE A 96 -5.32 -7.88 -2.35
C ILE A 96 -5.52 -6.65 -3.22
N ILE A 97 -4.51 -5.80 -3.27
CA ILE A 97 -4.46 -4.57 -4.06
C ILE A 97 -3.33 -4.70 -5.06
N VAL A 98 -3.61 -4.57 -6.35
CA VAL A 98 -2.62 -4.78 -7.43
C VAL A 98 -2.46 -3.52 -8.26
N ASN A 99 -1.22 -3.09 -8.47
CA ASN A 99 -0.88 -2.06 -9.42
C ASN A 99 -0.96 -2.63 -10.85
N THR A 100 -2.03 -2.34 -11.55
CA THR A 100 -2.28 -2.82 -12.92
C THR A 100 -3.39 -2.00 -13.57
N PRO A 101 -3.36 -1.78 -14.90
CA PRO A 101 -4.49 -1.21 -15.64
C PRO A 101 -5.64 -2.21 -15.87
N ARG A 102 -5.43 -3.50 -15.56
CA ARG A 102 -6.44 -4.56 -15.74
C ARG A 102 -7.50 -4.54 -14.65
N SER A 103 -8.69 -5.03 -14.96
CA SER A 103 -9.77 -5.17 -13.99
C SER A 103 -9.49 -6.28 -12.96
N ALA A 104 -10.23 -6.26 -11.87
CA ALA A 104 -10.14 -7.30 -10.83
C ALA A 104 -10.49 -8.70 -11.38
N GLU A 105 -11.43 -8.78 -12.32
CA GLU A 105 -11.84 -10.01 -12.99
C GLU A 105 -10.70 -10.61 -13.83
N GLU A 106 -9.94 -9.77 -14.53
CA GLU A 106 -8.79 -10.20 -15.34
C GLU A 106 -7.59 -10.63 -14.48
N ILE A 107 -7.47 -10.08 -13.27
CA ILE A 107 -6.40 -10.43 -12.32
C ILE A 107 -6.71 -11.70 -11.54
N ARG A 108 -7.99 -11.96 -11.24
CA ARG A 108 -8.42 -13.05 -10.37
C ARG A 108 -7.86 -14.44 -10.77
N PRO A 109 -7.79 -14.84 -12.06
CA PRO A 109 -7.19 -16.12 -12.45
C PRO A 109 -5.72 -16.29 -12.02
N LEU A 110 -4.99 -15.19 -11.85
CA LEU A 110 -3.57 -15.20 -11.48
C LEU A 110 -3.36 -15.36 -9.96
N LEU A 111 -4.43 -15.26 -9.15
CA LEU A 111 -4.36 -15.26 -7.69
C LEU A 111 -4.50 -16.67 -7.09
N ARG A 112 -4.24 -17.72 -7.86
CA ARG A 112 -4.16 -19.11 -7.38
C ARG A 112 -5.34 -19.57 -6.52
N GLY A 113 -6.56 -19.20 -6.93
CA GLY A 113 -7.79 -19.59 -6.24
C GLY A 113 -8.17 -18.74 -5.03
N TYR A 114 -7.47 -17.63 -4.77
CA TYR A 114 -7.91 -16.66 -3.77
C TYR A 114 -9.30 -16.10 -4.14
N ARG A 115 -10.24 -16.13 -3.16
CA ARG A 115 -11.64 -15.78 -3.38
C ARG A 115 -12.08 -14.49 -2.66
N GLY A 116 -11.19 -13.88 -1.88
CA GLY A 116 -11.45 -12.63 -1.17
C GLY A 116 -11.52 -11.41 -2.10
N ALA A 117 -11.53 -10.24 -1.52
CA ALA A 117 -11.61 -8.98 -2.25
C ALA A 117 -10.35 -8.70 -3.07
N VAL A 118 -10.53 -8.22 -4.30
CA VAL A 118 -9.45 -7.85 -5.23
C VAL A 118 -9.71 -6.44 -5.69
N TYR A 119 -8.72 -5.57 -5.49
CA TYR A 119 -8.73 -4.19 -5.94
C TYR A 119 -7.60 -3.97 -6.92
N THR A 120 -7.85 -3.22 -7.97
CA THR A 120 -6.85 -2.83 -8.96
C THR A 120 -6.76 -1.32 -9.06
N VAL A 121 -5.57 -0.80 -9.27
CA VAL A 121 -5.32 0.62 -9.50
C VAL A 121 -4.15 0.76 -10.45
N ASP A 122 -4.31 1.57 -11.51
CA ASP A 122 -3.18 1.91 -12.40
C ASP A 122 -2.32 3.00 -11.76
N ALA A 123 -1.57 2.60 -10.74
CA ALA A 123 -0.69 3.47 -9.99
C ALA A 123 0.44 4.05 -10.85
N ARG A 124 0.81 3.32 -11.92
CA ARG A 124 1.78 3.80 -12.89
C ARG A 124 1.20 5.01 -13.65
N ALA A 125 0.05 4.87 -14.28
CA ALA A 125 -0.58 5.96 -15.02
C ALA A 125 -0.87 7.16 -14.12
N ILE A 126 -1.37 6.95 -12.90
CA ILE A 126 -1.59 8.01 -11.92
C ILE A 126 -0.29 8.77 -11.65
N SER A 127 0.81 8.07 -11.37
CA SER A 127 2.08 8.73 -11.05
C SER A 127 2.71 9.43 -12.26
N GLU A 128 2.61 8.85 -13.46
CA GLU A 128 3.07 9.48 -14.69
C GLU A 128 2.31 10.79 -14.98
N HIS A 129 0.98 10.78 -14.75
CA HIS A 129 0.15 11.96 -14.95
C HIS A 129 0.37 13.07 -13.90
N THR A 130 0.56 12.71 -12.63
CA THR A 130 0.64 13.67 -11.52
C THR A 130 2.06 14.10 -11.18
N LEU A 131 3.06 13.25 -11.43
CA LEU A 131 4.45 13.46 -11.07
C LEU A 131 5.38 13.54 -12.29
N GLY A 132 4.87 13.24 -13.51
CA GLY A 132 5.68 13.15 -14.73
C GLY A 132 6.68 12.00 -14.72
N LYS A 133 6.54 11.03 -13.81
CA LYS A 133 7.48 9.91 -13.62
C LYS A 133 6.75 8.69 -13.08
N ASN A 134 7.28 7.50 -13.38
CA ASN A 134 6.77 6.24 -12.88
C ASN A 134 7.22 6.01 -11.42
N PHE A 135 6.42 6.48 -10.47
CA PHE A 135 6.58 6.26 -9.04
C PHE A 135 5.31 5.67 -8.41
N PRO A 136 5.01 4.40 -8.66
CA PRO A 136 3.75 3.77 -8.24
C PRO A 136 3.59 3.65 -6.73
N ASN A 137 4.66 3.81 -5.96
CA ASN A 137 4.64 3.67 -4.51
C ASN A 137 3.71 4.69 -3.82
N THR A 138 3.62 5.93 -4.31
CA THR A 138 2.73 6.95 -3.73
C THR A 138 1.24 6.62 -3.95
N PRO A 139 0.76 6.35 -5.19
CA PRO A 139 -0.62 5.90 -5.39
C PRO A 139 -0.94 4.58 -4.66
N MET A 140 -0.01 3.61 -4.65
CA MET A 140 -0.22 2.34 -3.95
C MET A 140 -0.31 2.50 -2.43
N LEU A 141 0.38 3.49 -1.85
CA LEU A 141 0.26 3.84 -0.45
C LEU A 141 -1.16 4.31 -0.12
N ALA A 142 -1.74 5.19 -0.96
CA ALA A 142 -3.12 5.66 -0.80
C ALA A 142 -4.13 4.52 -0.96
N ALA A 143 -3.94 3.67 -1.97
CA ALA A 143 -4.78 2.49 -2.18
C ALA A 143 -4.77 1.55 -0.97
N ALA A 144 -3.59 1.30 -0.38
CA ALA A 144 -3.46 0.50 0.82
C ALA A 144 -4.16 1.14 2.03
N ALA A 145 -4.02 2.45 2.23
CA ALA A 145 -4.69 3.18 3.30
C ALA A 145 -6.22 3.13 3.15
N ALA A 146 -6.74 3.32 1.93
CA ALA A 146 -8.16 3.29 1.62
C ALA A 146 -8.79 1.91 1.87
N VAL A 147 -8.18 0.84 1.35
CA VAL A 147 -8.70 -0.54 1.49
C VAL A 147 -8.60 -1.02 2.93
N SER A 148 -7.51 -0.73 3.61
CA SER A 148 -7.29 -1.20 4.98
C SER A 148 -8.12 -0.44 6.03
N GLY A 149 -8.57 0.77 5.71
CA GLY A 149 -9.30 1.63 6.67
C GLY A 149 -8.48 1.97 7.92
N VAL A 150 -7.15 1.97 7.80
CA VAL A 150 -6.22 2.18 8.91
C VAL A 150 -6.41 3.54 9.57
N MET A 151 -6.89 4.51 8.82
CA MET A 151 -7.25 5.86 9.29
C MET A 151 -8.27 6.50 8.34
N LYS A 152 -8.88 7.61 8.74
CA LYS A 152 -9.80 8.37 7.88
C LYS A 152 -9.03 9.05 6.74
N LYS A 153 -9.70 9.26 5.59
CA LYS A 153 -9.11 9.89 4.39
C LYS A 153 -8.48 11.25 4.69
N GLU A 154 -9.23 12.09 5.39
CA GLU A 154 -8.80 13.45 5.71
C GLU A 154 -7.55 13.44 6.59
N GLU A 155 -7.54 12.59 7.61
CA GLU A 155 -6.40 12.41 8.51
C GLU A 155 -5.19 11.87 7.76
N PHE A 156 -5.38 10.84 6.90
CA PHE A 156 -4.32 10.30 6.05
C PHE A 156 -3.70 11.37 5.16
N LEU A 157 -4.52 12.15 4.44
CA LEU A 157 -4.03 13.19 3.54
C LEU A 157 -3.32 14.32 4.29
N GLN A 158 -3.84 14.71 5.47
CA GLN A 158 -3.21 15.72 6.32
C GLN A 158 -1.81 15.28 6.78
N GLU A 159 -1.70 14.07 7.33
CA GLU A 159 -0.42 13.55 7.82
C GLU A 159 0.58 13.29 6.67
N MET A 160 0.09 12.84 5.52
CA MET A 160 0.93 12.69 4.33
C MET A 160 1.47 14.02 3.85
N ARG A 161 0.66 15.09 3.84
CA ARG A 161 1.13 16.44 3.47
C ARG A 161 2.22 16.92 4.42
N ALA A 162 2.02 16.74 5.73
CA ALA A 162 3.03 17.11 6.74
C ALA A 162 4.34 16.29 6.56
N SER A 163 4.22 14.98 6.30
CA SER A 163 5.37 14.11 6.02
C SER A 163 6.12 14.55 4.75
N PHE A 164 5.41 14.89 3.68
CA PHE A 164 6.03 15.39 2.45
C PHE A 164 6.67 16.76 2.61
N GLN A 165 6.07 17.68 3.37
CA GLN A 165 6.67 18.99 3.68
C GLN A 165 8.02 18.80 4.38
N HIS A 166 8.11 17.89 5.33
CA HIS A 166 9.37 17.58 6.00
C HIS A 166 10.37 16.90 5.05
N LYS A 167 9.94 15.87 4.32
CA LYS A 167 10.79 15.06 3.44
C LYS A 167 11.30 15.85 2.23
N PHE A 168 10.46 16.72 1.66
CA PHE A 168 10.74 17.50 0.46
C PHE A 168 10.95 18.99 0.75
N ALA A 169 11.41 19.35 1.96
CA ALA A 169 11.66 20.72 2.35
C ALA A 169 12.56 21.51 1.35
N ARG A 170 13.45 20.81 0.65
CA ARG A 170 14.35 21.39 -0.37
C ARG A 170 13.77 21.35 -1.80
N LYS A 171 12.60 20.74 -2.00
CA LYS A 171 11.95 20.58 -3.31
C LYS A 171 10.42 20.63 -3.13
N PRO A 172 9.87 21.75 -2.63
CA PRO A 172 8.45 21.85 -2.33
C PRO A 172 7.55 21.67 -3.56
N GLU A 173 8.06 21.93 -4.75
CA GLU A 173 7.36 21.77 -6.02
C GLU A 173 6.87 20.33 -6.30
N VAL A 174 7.46 19.32 -5.64
CA VAL A 174 7.03 17.94 -5.82
C VAL A 174 5.89 17.53 -4.87
N ILE A 175 5.56 18.37 -3.87
CA ILE A 175 4.57 18.03 -2.83
C ILE A 175 3.18 17.93 -3.44
N ASP A 176 2.75 18.93 -4.21
CA ASP A 176 1.40 18.96 -4.76
C ASP A 176 1.14 17.80 -5.75
N GLY A 177 2.13 17.45 -6.58
CA GLY A 177 2.04 16.28 -7.44
C GLY A 177 1.87 14.98 -6.66
N ASN A 178 2.63 14.80 -5.57
CA ASN A 178 2.50 13.64 -4.70
C ASN A 178 1.14 13.61 -3.98
N MET A 179 0.66 14.75 -3.48
CA MET A 179 -0.66 14.83 -2.85
C MET A 179 -1.77 14.48 -3.83
N ARG A 180 -1.70 15.01 -5.07
CA ARG A 180 -2.67 14.67 -6.12
C ARG A 180 -2.65 13.18 -6.47
N ALA A 181 -1.46 12.56 -6.49
CA ALA A 181 -1.35 11.11 -6.71
C ALA A 181 -2.04 10.30 -5.61
N LEU A 182 -1.92 10.73 -4.34
CA LEU A 182 -2.62 10.11 -3.22
C LEU A 182 -4.15 10.25 -3.36
N GLU A 183 -4.63 11.47 -3.63
CA GLU A 183 -6.06 11.78 -3.75
C GLU A 183 -6.72 10.95 -4.85
N VAL A 184 -6.15 10.97 -6.06
CA VAL A 184 -6.68 10.20 -7.20
C VAL A 184 -6.72 8.70 -6.92
N ALA A 185 -5.66 8.14 -6.37
CA ALA A 185 -5.62 6.70 -6.06
C ALA A 185 -6.62 6.32 -4.97
N TYR A 186 -6.79 7.17 -3.97
CA TYR A 186 -7.77 6.96 -2.92
C TYR A 186 -9.20 6.94 -3.48
N GLU A 187 -9.54 7.90 -4.35
CA GLU A 187 -10.86 8.01 -5.00
C GLU A 187 -11.15 6.82 -5.91
N VAL A 188 -10.18 6.33 -6.67
CA VAL A 188 -10.30 5.12 -7.50
C VAL A 188 -10.68 3.93 -6.63
N ILE A 189 -10.05 3.76 -5.49
CA ILE A 189 -10.35 2.66 -4.58
C ILE A 189 -11.71 2.84 -3.90
N GLU A 190 -12.05 4.05 -3.43
CA GLU A 190 -13.37 4.33 -2.85
C GLU A 190 -14.50 3.96 -3.82
N ALA A 191 -14.35 4.32 -5.09
CA ALA A 191 -15.31 3.99 -6.14
C ALA A 191 -15.42 2.46 -6.36
N ALA A 192 -14.27 1.77 -6.44
CA ALA A 192 -14.22 0.32 -6.65
C ALA A 192 -14.80 -0.47 -5.46
N ALA A 193 -14.63 0.03 -4.23
CA ALA A 193 -15.10 -0.62 -3.02
C ALA A 193 -16.60 -0.32 -2.71
N GLY A 194 -17.28 0.49 -3.53
CA GLY A 194 -18.64 0.97 -3.23
C GLY A 194 -18.71 1.85 -1.98
N MET A 195 -17.57 2.40 -1.53
CA MET A 195 -17.46 3.30 -0.39
C MET A 195 -17.87 4.73 -0.75
N THR A 196 -18.57 4.94 -1.85
CA THR A 196 -19.08 6.24 -2.25
C THR A 196 -20.07 6.74 -1.22
N LYS A 197 -19.79 7.93 -0.71
CA LYS A 197 -20.50 8.66 0.32
C LYS A 197 -22.02 8.47 0.24
N SER A 198 -22.61 7.91 1.30
CA SER A 198 -23.93 8.36 1.73
C SER A 198 -23.77 9.83 2.08
N ALA A 199 -24.35 10.69 1.26
CA ALA A 199 -24.42 12.11 1.48
C ALA A 199 -25.24 12.42 2.74
#